data_58838776de417bf9849627fad7d6866e
#
_entry.id   58838776de417bf9849627fad7d6866e
#
_cell.length_a   1.000
_cell.length_b   1.000
_cell.length_c   1.000
_cell.angle_alpha   90.00
_cell.angle_beta   90.00
_cell.angle_gamma   90.00
#
_symmetry.space_group_name_H-M   'P 1'
#
loop_
_entity.id
_entity.type
_entity.pdbx_description
1 polymer ?
#
loop_
_entity_poly.entity_id
_entity_poly.type
_entity_poly.pdbx_seq_one_letter_code
_entity_poly.pdbx_strand_id
1 'polypeptide(L)'
;MDSKEWIAVKSYEDITYKKRNGVARIAFNRPNVRNAFRPKTTSELYDAFYDANEDVNIGVVLLSAEGPSTKDGVWSFCSGGDQKA
;
A
#
# COMPACT_ATOMS: atom_id res chain seq x y z
N MET A 1 12.94 -18.41 13.84
CA MET A 1 13.05 -17.15 13.12
C MET A 1 11.84 -16.27 13.41
N ASP A 2 12.09 -15.04 13.66
CA ASP A 2 11.00 -14.11 13.93
C ASP A 2 10.50 -13.50 12.63
N SER A 3 9.28 -13.85 12.26
CA SER A 3 8.66 -13.36 11.04
C SER A 3 7.60 -12.29 11.34
N LYS A 4 7.67 -11.68 12.52
CA LYS A 4 6.70 -10.67 12.91
C LYS A 4 6.88 -9.37 12.15
N GLU A 5 8.08 -9.12 11.65
CA GLU A 5 8.35 -7.88 10.95
C GLU A 5 8.04 -8.00 9.48
N TRP A 6 7.44 -6.94 8.96
CA TRP A 6 7.19 -6.84 7.54
C TRP A 6 8.47 -6.42 6.83
N ILE A 7 8.73 -7.02 5.69
CA ILE A 7 9.90 -6.71 4.89
C ILE A 7 9.46 -5.91 3.68
N ALA A 8 9.99 -4.70 3.54
CA ALA A 8 9.70 -3.85 2.39
C ALA A 8 10.26 -4.49 1.13
N VAL A 9 9.43 -4.60 0.08
CA VAL A 9 9.82 -5.23 -1.17
C VAL A 9 10.38 -4.21 -2.13
N LYS A 10 9.67 -3.11 -2.31
CA LYS A 10 10.05 -2.02 -3.20
C LYS A 10 9.69 -0.70 -2.57
N SER A 11 10.34 0.36 -3.04
CA SER A 11 10.04 1.71 -2.59
C SER A 11 9.14 2.39 -3.62
N TYR A 12 7.99 2.86 -3.16
CA TYR A 12 7.03 3.57 -3.99
C TYR A 12 6.74 4.93 -3.37
N GLU A 13 6.15 5.81 -4.15
CA GLU A 13 5.79 7.13 -3.66
C GLU A 13 4.41 7.14 -3.00
N ASP A 14 3.44 6.49 -3.63
CA ASP A 14 2.03 6.57 -3.22
C ASP A 14 1.54 5.35 -2.44
N ILE A 15 2.32 4.28 -2.40
CA ILE A 15 1.93 3.06 -1.70
C ILE A 15 3.12 2.49 -0.93
N THR A 16 2.83 1.58 -0.01
CA THR A 16 3.84 0.72 0.60
C THR A 16 3.55 -0.72 0.19
N TYR A 17 4.61 -1.51 0.02
CA TYR A 17 4.48 -2.90 -0.40
C TYR A 17 5.46 -3.72 0.43
N LYS A 18 4.90 -4.60 1.25
CA LYS A 18 5.67 -5.40 2.20
C LYS A 18 5.20 -6.83 2.20
N LYS A 19 6.07 -7.74 2.60
CA LYS A 19 5.76 -9.17 2.69
C LYS A 19 6.09 -9.71 4.06
N ARG A 20 5.31 -10.70 4.49
CA ARG A 20 5.53 -11.39 5.74
C ARG A 20 4.73 -12.70 5.75
N ASN A 21 5.43 -13.83 5.97
CA ASN A 21 4.78 -15.13 6.15
C ASN A 21 3.75 -15.48 5.07
N GLY A 22 4.11 -15.28 3.81
CA GLY A 22 3.20 -15.64 2.72
C GLY A 22 2.12 -14.63 2.46
N VAL A 23 2.16 -13.48 3.12
CA VAL A 23 1.20 -12.38 2.93
C VAL A 23 1.92 -11.20 2.29
N ALA A 24 1.33 -10.66 1.24
CA ALA A 24 1.78 -9.40 0.64
C ALA A 24 0.83 -8.30 1.10
N ARG A 25 1.36 -7.28 1.76
CA ARG A 25 0.58 -6.14 2.21
C ARG A 25 0.86 -4.95 1.30
N ILE A 26 -0.17 -4.48 0.65
CA ILE A 26 -0.10 -3.31 -0.22
C ILE A 26 -0.99 -2.26 0.42
N ALA A 27 -0.43 -1.08 0.69
CA ALA A 27 -1.17 -0.07 1.42
C ALA A 27 -1.07 1.28 0.74
N PHE A 28 -2.19 2.00 0.69
CA PHE A 28 -2.18 3.40 0.29
C PHE A 28 -1.32 4.20 1.27
N ASN A 29 -0.52 5.10 0.75
CA ASN A 29 0.39 5.91 1.58
C ASN A 29 0.31 7.38 1.19
N ARG A 30 -0.90 7.92 1.21
CA ARG A 30 -1.16 9.35 1.03
C ARG A 30 -2.12 9.83 2.12
N PRO A 31 -1.77 9.60 3.40
CA PRO A 31 -2.72 9.88 4.49
C PRO A 31 -3.11 11.35 4.61
N ASN A 32 -2.25 12.27 4.19
CA ASN A 32 -2.52 13.70 4.30
C ASN A 32 -3.53 14.20 3.26
N VAL A 33 -3.90 13.36 2.30
CA VAL A 33 -4.99 13.63 1.36
C VAL A 33 -6.03 12.50 1.44
N ARG A 34 -6.20 11.93 2.64
CA ARG A 34 -7.16 10.86 2.93
C ARG A 34 -6.95 9.64 2.05
N ASN A 35 -5.70 9.37 1.67
CA ASN A 35 -5.33 8.26 0.80
C ASN A 35 -6.11 8.27 -0.52
N ALA A 36 -6.38 9.47 -1.04
CA ALA A 36 -6.95 9.62 -2.38
C ALA A 36 -5.95 9.13 -3.42
N PHE A 37 -6.43 8.48 -4.46
CA PHE A 37 -5.54 7.94 -5.48
C PHE A 37 -5.49 8.85 -6.71
N ARG A 38 -4.34 8.81 -7.39
CA ARG A 38 -4.07 9.53 -8.63
C ARG A 38 -3.50 8.51 -9.63
N PRO A 39 -3.29 8.87 -10.90
CA PRO A 39 -2.75 7.89 -11.87
C PRO A 39 -1.47 7.20 -11.42
N LYS A 40 -0.58 7.91 -10.75
CA LYS A 40 0.65 7.32 -10.23
C LYS A 40 0.35 6.23 -9.20
N THR A 41 -0.62 6.47 -8.31
CA THR A 41 -1.02 5.47 -7.32
C THR A 41 -1.50 4.20 -8.00
N THR A 42 -2.35 4.34 -9.01
CA THR A 42 -2.89 3.20 -9.76
C THR A 42 -1.77 2.41 -10.42
N SER A 43 -0.82 3.11 -11.03
CA SER A 43 0.32 2.46 -11.68
C SER A 43 1.16 1.68 -10.68
N GLU A 44 1.40 2.25 -9.52
CA GLU A 44 2.17 1.58 -8.46
C GLU A 44 1.41 0.37 -7.90
N LEU A 45 0.09 0.50 -7.72
CA LEU A 45 -0.72 -0.63 -7.28
C LEU A 45 -0.65 -1.78 -8.27
N TYR A 46 -0.75 -1.47 -9.57
CA TYR A 46 -0.67 -2.50 -10.60
C TYR A 46 0.66 -3.24 -10.53
N ASP A 47 1.75 -2.49 -10.40
CA ASP A 47 3.09 -3.09 -10.31
C ASP A 47 3.21 -4.01 -9.08
N ALA A 48 2.73 -3.54 -7.93
CA ALA A 48 2.79 -4.32 -6.70
C ALA A 48 1.92 -5.57 -6.76
N PHE A 49 0.69 -5.45 -7.27
CA PHE A 49 -0.20 -6.60 -7.40
C PHE A 49 0.37 -7.62 -8.38
N TYR A 50 0.96 -7.16 -9.47
CA TYR A 50 1.56 -8.07 -10.43
C TYR A 50 2.71 -8.85 -9.77
N ASP A 51 3.58 -8.15 -9.05
CA ASP A 51 4.69 -8.79 -8.37
C ASP A 51 4.20 -9.83 -7.35
N ALA A 52 3.20 -9.46 -6.56
CA ALA A 52 2.64 -10.38 -5.56
C ALA A 52 2.00 -11.60 -6.22
N ASN A 53 1.32 -11.39 -7.35
CA ASN A 53 0.65 -12.48 -8.06
C ASN A 53 1.66 -13.47 -8.65
N GLU A 54 2.83 -12.99 -9.04
CA GLU A 54 3.87 -13.84 -9.62
C GLU A 54 4.73 -14.54 -8.57
N ASP A 55 4.60 -14.16 -7.31
CA ASP A 55 5.41 -14.72 -6.23
C ASP A 55 4.74 -15.99 -5.69
N VAL A 56 5.36 -17.13 -5.95
CA VAL A 56 4.81 -18.43 -5.55
C VAL A 56 4.75 -18.61 -4.03
N ASN A 57 5.48 -17.77 -3.28
CA ASN A 57 5.49 -17.84 -1.82
C ASN A 57 4.38 -17.00 -1.19
N ILE A 58 3.62 -16.27 -2.00
CA ILE A 58 2.54 -15.41 -1.50
C ILE A 58 1.21 -16.10 -1.75
N GLY A 59 0.46 -16.32 -0.65
CA GLY A 59 -0.86 -16.92 -0.74
C GLY A 59 -2.00 -15.95 -0.50
N VAL A 60 -1.69 -14.77 0.08
CA VAL A 60 -2.71 -13.77 0.42
C VAL A 60 -2.17 -12.39 0.08
N VAL A 61 -3.01 -11.56 -0.53
CA VAL A 61 -2.71 -10.14 -0.72
C VAL A 61 -3.67 -9.33 0.14
N LEU A 62 -3.11 -8.52 1.02
CA LEU A 62 -3.87 -7.67 1.93
C LEU A 62 -3.78 -6.22 1.48
N LEU A 63 -4.91 -5.63 1.14
CA LEU A 63 -4.96 -4.22 0.79
C LEU A 63 -5.31 -3.41 2.03
N SER A 64 -4.52 -2.41 2.33
CA SER A 64 -4.65 -1.64 3.56
C SER A 64 -4.34 -0.17 3.28
N ALA A 65 -4.13 0.62 4.34
CA ALA A 65 -3.81 2.03 4.21
C ALA A 65 -2.92 2.45 5.35
N GLU A 66 -1.98 3.36 5.04
CA GLU A 66 -1.14 3.97 6.04
C GLU A 66 -1.83 5.21 6.60
N GLY A 67 -1.39 5.64 7.73
CA GLY A 67 -1.95 6.81 8.40
C GLY A 67 -1.45 6.91 9.82
N PRO A 68 -1.99 7.81 10.61
CA PRO A 68 -3.01 8.81 10.25
C PRO A 68 -2.41 10.02 9.51
N SER A 69 -3.28 10.93 9.06
CA SER A 69 -2.82 12.20 8.48
C SER A 69 -2.03 12.98 9.52
N THR A 70 -0.88 13.52 9.13
CA THR A 70 -0.08 14.34 10.02
C THR A 70 -0.69 15.72 10.26
N LYS A 71 -1.69 16.10 9.45
CA LYS A 71 -2.35 17.40 9.57
C LYS A 71 -3.38 17.42 10.68
N ASP A 72 -4.11 16.33 10.89
CA ASP A 72 -5.22 16.31 11.86
C ASP A 72 -5.40 14.98 12.57
N GLY A 73 -4.51 14.01 12.34
CA GLY A 73 -4.58 12.73 13.02
C GLY A 73 -5.71 11.82 12.57
N VAL A 74 -6.38 12.15 11.47
CA VAL A 74 -7.52 11.36 11.00
C VAL A 74 -7.04 10.21 10.14
N TRP A 75 -7.60 9.02 10.36
CA TRP A 75 -7.35 7.83 9.57
C TRP A 75 -8.36 7.73 8.43
N SER A 76 -7.91 7.27 7.27
CA SER A 76 -8.78 7.04 6.13
C SER A 76 -8.22 5.89 5.32
N PHE A 77 -9.09 4.99 4.85
CA PHE A 77 -8.63 3.92 3.97
C PHE A 77 -8.30 4.48 2.59
N CYS A 78 -9.31 5.04 1.93
CA CYS A 78 -9.15 5.66 0.62
C CYS A 78 -10.39 6.51 0.36
N SER A 79 -10.18 7.78 0.06
CA SER A 79 -11.30 8.70 -0.15
C SER A 79 -11.77 8.74 -1.60
N GLY A 80 -11.13 7.97 -2.50
CA GLY A 80 -11.48 7.94 -3.90
C GLY A 80 -10.45 8.64 -4.75
N GLY A 81 -10.82 8.98 -5.98
CA GLY A 81 -9.90 9.63 -6.90
C GLY A 81 -9.55 11.04 -6.47
N ASP A 82 -8.28 11.41 -6.67
CA ASP A 82 -7.80 12.75 -6.36
C ASP A 82 -8.16 13.68 -7.52
N GLN A 83 -9.11 14.59 -7.28
CA GLN A 83 -9.60 15.47 -8.32
C GLN A 83 -8.59 16.54 -8.72
N LYS A 84 -7.52 16.67 -7.97
CA LYS A 84 -6.44 17.61 -8.29
C LYS A 84 -5.31 16.95 -9.08
N ALA A 85 -5.38 15.66 -9.27
CA ALA A 85 -4.31 14.92 -9.95
C ALA A 85 -4.39 15.05 -11.46
#